data_29a029986a1f0a42f853620ec3a0ffba
#
_entry.id   29a029986a1f0a42f853620ec3a0ffba
#
_cell.length_a   1.000
_cell.length_b   1.000
_cell.length_c   1.000
_cell.angle_alpha   90.00
_cell.angle_beta   90.00
_cell.angle_gamma   90.00
#
_symmetry.space_group_name_H-M   'P 1'
#
loop_
_entity.id
_entity.type
_entity.pdbx_description
1 polymer ?
#
loop_
_entity_poly.entity_id
_entity_poly.type
_entity_poly.pdbx_seq_one_letter_code
_entity_poly.pdbx_strand_id
1 'polypeptide(L)'
;MSSKALGSRGHRQIKFLLTDVLTVTDSHCRNPFILGSCVKDTTRSTSSRADRVYFSVRDDIFDMRLLPGDRLTEGSIADRFGVSRTPAREALQRLQSDGLMRGYVRGGWEVVPIDFKRFEDLYEMRKLIETYSVSRLFGPDRSLSETASQMLDRLDGIWNVPQAQRVRDGRQMVALDEAFHEALVSAAGNAELTAAMQRVTDRIRVVRRLDLVYGDCIDETYDEHVAILAAIRDLAADRAVELLGRHIEGSRAEVRTLTTERLQRARTASEPHSAPYAPPRLRGTI
;
A
#
# COMPACT_ATOMS: atom_id res chain seq x y z
N MET A 1 24.35 -14.77 26.70
CA MET A 1 24.20 -13.31 26.70
C MET A 1 24.52 -12.79 25.30
N SER A 2 23.71 -11.97 24.71
CA SER A 2 23.81 -11.32 23.38
C SER A 2 22.94 -11.90 22.25
N SER A 3 21.63 -11.68 22.35
CA SER A 3 20.73 -11.88 21.21
C SER A 3 19.72 -10.71 20.99
N LYS A 4 19.90 -9.58 21.66
CA LYS A 4 18.96 -8.43 21.60
C LYS A 4 19.42 -7.21 20.79
N ALA A 5 20.63 -7.24 20.20
CA ALA A 5 21.21 -6.04 19.58
C ALA A 5 21.08 -5.96 18.03
N LEU A 6 20.69 -7.05 17.34
CA LEU A 6 20.61 -7.04 15.86
C LEU A 6 19.28 -6.52 15.30
N GLY A 7 18.18 -6.63 16.02
CA GLY A 7 16.86 -6.20 15.53
C GLY A 7 16.68 -4.68 15.39
N SER A 8 17.44 -3.87 16.13
CA SER A 8 17.23 -2.42 16.18
C SER A 8 17.96 -1.62 15.08
N ARG A 9 18.98 -2.21 14.44
CA ARG A 9 19.75 -1.54 13.37
C ARG A 9 19.05 -1.64 12.03
N GLY A 10 18.44 -2.77 11.68
CA GLY A 10 17.69 -2.95 10.44
C GLY A 10 16.48 -2.01 10.33
N HIS A 11 15.72 -1.85 11.42
CA HIS A 11 14.56 -0.95 11.45
C HIS A 11 14.91 0.54 11.27
N ARG A 12 16.08 0.98 11.72
CA ARG A 12 16.54 2.37 11.53
C ARG A 12 17.02 2.62 10.10
N GLN A 13 17.64 1.64 9.47
CA GLN A 13 18.19 1.77 8.13
C GLN A 13 17.08 1.80 7.08
N ILE A 14 16.04 0.98 7.22
CA ILE A 14 14.86 0.98 6.34
C ILE A 14 14.08 2.30 6.46
N LYS A 15 13.92 2.84 7.66
CA LYS A 15 13.28 4.16 7.87
C LYS A 15 14.04 5.28 7.16
N PHE A 16 15.38 5.25 7.20
CA PHE A 16 16.22 6.25 6.54
C PHE A 16 16.13 6.14 5.01
N LEU A 17 16.19 4.92 4.47
CA LEU A 17 16.09 4.65 3.04
C LEU A 17 14.72 5.02 2.45
N LEU A 18 13.62 4.74 3.17
CA LEU A 18 12.27 5.15 2.75
C LEU A 18 12.13 6.67 2.68
N THR A 19 12.73 7.41 3.61
CA THR A 19 12.70 8.88 3.60
C THR A 19 13.45 9.43 2.38
N ASP A 20 14.58 8.84 2.01
CA ASP A 20 15.39 9.30 0.88
C ASP A 20 14.76 8.97 -0.50
N VAL A 21 14.04 7.86 -0.62
CA VAL A 21 13.31 7.52 -1.86
C VAL A 21 12.16 8.50 -2.13
N LEU A 22 11.58 9.06 -1.07
CA LEU A 22 10.37 9.89 -1.15
C LEU A 22 10.64 11.40 -1.19
N THR A 23 11.87 11.85 -0.86
CA THR A 23 12.22 13.29 -0.90
C THR A 23 12.47 13.85 -2.30
N VAL A 24 12.54 13.01 -3.34
CA VAL A 24 12.73 13.46 -4.73
C VAL A 24 11.43 13.90 -5.42
N THR A 25 10.27 13.59 -4.83
CA THR A 25 8.95 13.96 -5.37
C THR A 25 8.34 15.16 -4.65
N ASP A 26 9.18 16.15 -4.22
CA ASP A 26 8.70 17.27 -3.42
C ASP A 26 7.93 18.29 -4.29
N SER A 27 6.65 18.36 -4.09
CA SER A 27 5.81 19.53 -3.80
C SER A 27 4.30 19.23 -3.69
N HIS A 28 3.81 18.02 -3.94
CA HIS A 28 2.36 17.73 -3.85
C HIS A 28 1.96 16.42 -3.15
N CYS A 29 2.89 15.63 -2.63
CA CYS A 29 2.55 14.39 -1.90
C CYS A 29 2.17 14.68 -0.45
N ARG A 30 0.91 14.99 -0.21
CA ARG A 30 0.30 14.88 1.11
C ARG A 30 -0.06 13.42 1.39
N ASN A 31 0.94 12.55 1.51
CA ASN A 31 0.72 11.22 2.07
C ASN A 31 1.25 11.19 3.51
N PRO A 32 0.40 11.30 4.55
CA PRO A 32 0.83 11.36 5.95
C PRO A 32 1.39 10.02 6.48
N PHE A 33 1.50 9.00 5.62
CA PHE A 33 1.94 7.66 6.00
C PHE A 33 3.44 7.47 6.12
N ILE A 34 4.25 8.35 5.54
CA ILE A 34 5.69 8.16 5.42
C ILE A 34 6.47 9.03 6.41
N LEU A 35 5.85 10.06 6.97
CA LEU A 35 6.43 10.93 7.98
C LEU A 35 6.00 10.53 9.41
N GLY A 36 6.31 9.30 9.80
CA GLY A 36 6.37 8.91 11.20
C GLY A 36 7.63 9.44 11.85
N SER A 37 7.61 10.72 12.24
CA SER A 37 8.45 11.38 13.24
C SER A 37 9.97 11.25 13.14
N CYS A 38 10.63 12.28 12.63
CA CYS A 38 11.84 12.80 13.24
C CYS A 38 12.01 14.32 12.97
N VAL A 39 11.06 15.09 13.44
CA VAL A 39 11.30 16.46 13.88
C VAL A 39 10.91 16.48 15.34
N LYS A 40 11.88 16.75 16.21
CA LYS A 40 11.60 17.13 17.59
C LYS A 40 10.92 18.50 17.53
N ASP A 41 9.63 18.49 17.24
CA ASP A 41 8.78 19.62 17.53
C ASP A 41 7.95 19.24 18.75
N THR A 42 8.17 19.96 19.82
CA THR A 42 7.56 19.83 21.13
C THR A 42 6.11 20.34 21.11
N THR A 43 5.32 19.84 20.17
CA THR A 43 3.86 19.91 20.26
C THR A 43 3.35 18.47 20.17
N ARG A 44 2.90 17.94 21.30
CA ARG A 44 2.09 16.72 21.36
C ARG A 44 0.88 16.91 20.44
N SER A 45 1.00 16.53 19.19
CA SER A 45 -0.15 16.30 18.32
C SER A 45 -0.88 15.06 18.86
N THR A 46 -1.79 15.28 19.79
CA THR A 46 -2.79 14.28 20.16
C THR A 46 -3.60 14.00 18.91
N SER A 47 -3.45 12.80 18.31
CA SER A 47 -4.28 12.40 17.16
C SER A 47 -5.74 12.70 17.48
N SER A 48 -6.43 13.38 16.57
CA SER A 48 -7.82 13.77 16.80
C SER A 48 -8.69 12.52 17.02
N ARG A 49 -9.86 12.71 17.67
CA ARG A 49 -10.82 11.59 17.81
C ARG A 49 -11.24 11.05 16.44
N ALA A 50 -11.36 11.92 15.45
CA ALA A 50 -11.65 11.52 14.08
C ALA A 50 -10.50 10.71 13.44
N ASP A 51 -9.23 11.09 13.69
CA ASP A 51 -8.08 10.32 13.22
C ASP A 51 -8.07 8.91 13.78
N ARG A 52 -8.30 8.73 15.08
CA ARG A 52 -8.35 7.41 15.70
C ARG A 52 -9.43 6.53 15.07
N VAL A 53 -10.62 7.07 14.86
CA VAL A 53 -11.73 6.35 14.22
C VAL A 53 -11.36 6.00 12.78
N TYR A 54 -10.86 6.96 12.02
CA TYR A 54 -10.45 6.78 10.63
C TYR A 54 -9.44 5.64 10.48
N PHE A 55 -8.33 5.68 11.23
CA PHE A 55 -7.29 4.65 11.13
C PHE A 55 -7.79 3.27 11.58
N SER A 56 -8.59 3.20 12.65
CA SER A 56 -9.12 1.92 13.12
C SER A 56 -10.11 1.29 12.14
N VAL A 57 -11.05 2.06 11.59
CA VAL A 57 -12.03 1.54 10.62
C VAL A 57 -11.33 1.16 9.32
N ARG A 58 -10.35 1.95 8.88
CA ARG A 58 -9.53 1.63 7.73
C ARG A 58 -8.79 0.29 7.91
N ASP A 59 -8.17 0.09 9.08
CA ASP A 59 -7.46 -1.15 9.39
C ASP A 59 -8.43 -2.33 9.49
N ASP A 60 -9.66 -2.13 9.96
CA ASP A 60 -10.70 -3.16 9.96
C ASP A 60 -11.10 -3.59 8.54
N ILE A 61 -11.19 -2.64 7.60
CA ILE A 61 -11.45 -2.93 6.18
C ILE A 61 -10.28 -3.73 5.59
N PHE A 62 -9.06 -3.28 5.83
CA PHE A 62 -7.88 -3.93 5.29
C PHE A 62 -7.62 -5.32 5.88
N ASP A 63 -7.94 -5.51 7.15
CA ASP A 63 -7.80 -6.81 7.83
C ASP A 63 -9.04 -7.71 7.63
N MET A 64 -9.95 -7.34 6.73
CA MET A 64 -11.21 -8.07 6.45
C MET A 64 -12.09 -8.32 7.70
N ARG A 65 -11.96 -7.48 8.73
CA ARG A 65 -12.91 -7.44 9.86
C ARG A 65 -14.20 -6.73 9.49
N LEU A 66 -14.11 -5.78 8.56
CA LEU A 66 -15.23 -5.20 7.83
C LEU A 66 -15.12 -5.64 6.37
N LEU A 67 -16.10 -6.38 5.93
CA LEU A 67 -16.12 -6.97 4.59
C LEU A 67 -16.67 -6.01 3.54
N PRO A 68 -16.25 -6.12 2.29
CA PRO A 68 -16.87 -5.43 1.17
C PRO A 68 -18.38 -5.67 1.16
N GLY A 69 -19.17 -4.57 1.19
CA GLY A 69 -20.63 -4.61 1.30
C GLY A 69 -21.18 -4.50 2.72
N ASP A 70 -20.34 -4.55 3.76
CA ASP A 70 -20.78 -4.34 5.15
C ASP A 70 -21.29 -2.92 5.34
N ARG A 71 -22.31 -2.78 6.17
CA ARG A 71 -22.99 -1.51 6.42
C ARG A 71 -22.80 -1.05 7.86
N LEU A 72 -22.51 0.23 7.98
CA LEU A 72 -22.24 0.91 9.25
C LEU A 72 -23.11 2.16 9.36
N THR A 73 -23.42 2.54 10.60
CA THR A 73 -24.02 3.84 10.89
C THR A 73 -23.04 4.72 11.66
N GLU A 74 -23.21 6.04 11.58
CA GLU A 74 -22.43 6.96 12.41
C GLU A 74 -22.61 6.67 13.89
N GLY A 75 -23.82 6.24 14.28
CA GLY A 75 -24.15 5.86 15.65
C GLY A 75 -23.35 4.63 16.10
N SER A 76 -23.36 3.54 15.30
CA SER A 76 -22.62 2.32 15.64
C SER A 76 -21.11 2.56 15.77
N ILE A 77 -20.56 3.44 14.93
CA ILE A 77 -19.15 3.84 15.01
C ILE A 77 -18.89 4.73 16.22
N ALA A 78 -19.78 5.70 16.50
CA ALA A 78 -19.66 6.56 17.66
C ALA A 78 -19.66 5.75 18.96
N ASP A 79 -20.60 4.82 19.10
CA ASP A 79 -20.74 3.94 20.27
C ASP A 79 -19.50 3.04 20.43
N ARG A 80 -19.04 2.45 19.34
CA ARG A 80 -17.86 1.55 19.33
C ARG A 80 -16.59 2.25 19.81
N PHE A 81 -16.37 3.49 19.39
CA PHE A 81 -15.15 4.23 19.72
C PHE A 81 -15.26 5.19 20.89
N GLY A 82 -16.44 5.25 21.53
CA GLY A 82 -16.71 6.17 22.65
C GLY A 82 -16.55 7.64 22.24
N VAL A 83 -17.01 8.00 21.05
CA VAL A 83 -16.96 9.37 20.51
C VAL A 83 -18.37 9.89 20.17
N SER A 84 -18.51 11.18 19.92
CA SER A 84 -19.76 11.71 19.37
C SER A 84 -19.89 11.41 17.87
N ARG A 85 -21.10 11.62 17.31
CA ARG A 85 -21.36 11.38 15.88
C ARG A 85 -20.52 12.26 14.95
N THR A 86 -20.14 13.46 15.39
CA THR A 86 -19.35 14.39 14.56
C THR A 86 -18.00 13.82 14.14
N PRO A 87 -17.07 13.41 15.04
CA PRO A 87 -15.81 12.79 14.64
C PRO A 87 -15.99 11.43 13.94
N ALA A 88 -17.08 10.69 14.25
CA ALA A 88 -17.40 9.47 13.51
C ALA A 88 -17.75 9.77 12.05
N ARG A 89 -18.59 10.76 11.78
CA ARG A 89 -18.95 11.23 10.44
C ARG A 89 -17.73 11.74 9.67
N GLU A 90 -16.89 12.56 10.31
CA GLU A 90 -15.67 13.08 9.72
C GLU A 90 -14.74 11.94 9.25
N ALA A 91 -14.53 10.93 10.09
CA ALA A 91 -13.75 9.76 9.77
C ALA A 91 -14.34 8.98 8.57
N LEU A 92 -15.66 8.76 8.57
CA LEU A 92 -16.36 8.05 7.50
C LEU A 92 -16.34 8.82 6.16
N GLN A 93 -16.42 10.16 6.20
CA GLN A 93 -16.28 11.01 5.01
C GLN A 93 -14.86 10.95 4.44
N ARG A 94 -13.84 10.88 5.29
CA ARG A 94 -12.44 10.68 4.84
C ARG A 94 -12.27 9.31 4.19
N LEU A 95 -12.81 8.25 4.80
CA LEU A 95 -12.82 6.91 4.20
C LEU A 95 -13.58 6.87 2.85
N GLN A 96 -14.61 7.69 2.70
CA GLN A 96 -15.30 7.86 1.41
C GLN A 96 -14.41 8.57 0.39
N SER A 97 -13.70 9.61 0.78
CA SER A 97 -12.76 10.31 -0.10
C SER A 97 -11.64 9.38 -0.57
N ASP A 98 -11.21 8.44 0.29
CA ASP A 98 -10.21 7.42 -0.03
C ASP A 98 -10.80 6.24 -0.84
N GLY A 99 -12.10 6.25 -1.13
CA GLY A 99 -12.77 5.20 -1.90
C GLY A 99 -12.98 3.88 -1.15
N LEU A 100 -12.80 3.86 0.17
CA LEU A 100 -12.97 2.68 1.02
C LEU A 100 -14.42 2.49 1.45
N MET A 101 -15.17 3.58 1.57
CA MET A 101 -16.57 3.59 1.95
C MET A 101 -17.41 4.43 0.99
N ARG A 102 -18.70 4.17 0.94
CA ARG A 102 -19.67 5.00 0.21
C ARG A 102 -20.92 5.25 1.05
N GLY A 103 -21.57 6.38 0.78
CA GLY A 103 -22.89 6.65 1.34
C GLY A 103 -23.90 5.63 0.86
N TYR A 104 -24.77 5.10 1.75
CA TYR A 104 -25.83 4.17 1.41
C TYR A 104 -27.16 4.89 1.26
N VAL A 105 -27.92 4.55 0.21
CA VAL A 105 -29.17 5.25 -0.18
C VAL A 105 -30.23 5.27 0.93
N ARG A 106 -30.26 4.27 1.79
CA ARG A 106 -31.19 4.18 2.95
C ARG A 106 -30.64 4.80 4.24
N GLY A 107 -29.57 5.57 4.14
CA GLY A 107 -28.86 6.16 5.27
C GLY A 107 -27.76 5.26 5.82
N GLY A 108 -26.64 5.87 6.22
CA GLY A 108 -25.45 5.17 6.70
C GLY A 108 -24.37 5.02 5.64
N TRP A 109 -23.47 4.11 5.88
CA TRP A 109 -22.22 3.89 5.13
C TRP A 109 -22.06 2.43 4.78
N GLU A 110 -21.48 2.17 3.62
CA GLU A 110 -21.20 0.81 3.15
C GLU A 110 -19.72 0.71 2.75
N VAL A 111 -19.04 -0.36 3.18
CA VAL A 111 -17.71 -0.69 2.68
C VAL A 111 -17.82 -0.95 1.18
N VAL A 112 -16.98 -0.27 0.38
CA VAL A 112 -17.06 -0.37 -1.08
C VAL A 112 -16.87 -1.83 -1.51
N PRO A 113 -17.83 -2.42 -2.23
CA PRO A 113 -17.68 -3.75 -2.80
C PRO A 113 -16.49 -3.84 -3.74
N ILE A 114 -15.78 -4.98 -3.75
CA ILE A 114 -14.71 -5.22 -4.70
C ILE A 114 -15.32 -5.41 -6.09
N ASP A 115 -14.96 -4.53 -6.99
CA ASP A 115 -15.30 -4.60 -8.40
C ASP A 115 -14.11 -5.22 -9.16
N PHE A 116 -14.18 -6.52 -9.42
CA PHE A 116 -13.12 -7.25 -10.11
C PHE A 116 -12.89 -6.74 -11.54
N LYS A 117 -13.95 -6.30 -12.26
CA LYS A 117 -13.77 -5.72 -13.59
C LYS A 117 -12.95 -4.43 -13.52
N ARG A 118 -13.30 -3.55 -12.61
CA ARG A 118 -12.55 -2.31 -12.39
C ARG A 118 -11.12 -2.58 -11.94
N PHE A 119 -10.91 -3.60 -11.11
CA PHE A 119 -9.59 -4.03 -10.71
C PHE A 119 -8.74 -4.48 -11.90
N GLU A 120 -9.29 -5.30 -12.80
CA GLU A 120 -8.62 -5.72 -14.03
C GLU A 120 -8.24 -4.51 -14.90
N ASP A 121 -9.18 -3.56 -15.11
CA ASP A 121 -8.93 -2.34 -15.86
C ASP A 121 -7.81 -1.48 -15.26
N LEU A 122 -7.75 -1.39 -13.92
CA LEU A 122 -6.70 -0.66 -13.22
C LEU A 122 -5.33 -1.35 -13.35
N TYR A 123 -5.27 -2.67 -13.33
CA TYR A 123 -4.02 -3.41 -13.56
C TYR A 123 -3.53 -3.28 -15.00
N GLU A 124 -4.44 -3.23 -15.97
CA GLU A 124 -4.07 -2.93 -17.37
C GLU A 124 -3.47 -1.52 -17.49
N MET A 125 -4.11 -0.51 -16.88
CA MET A 125 -3.55 0.84 -16.81
C MET A 125 -2.18 0.87 -16.12
N ARG A 126 -2.03 0.17 -15.01
CA ARG A 126 -0.78 0.05 -14.27
C ARG A 126 0.33 -0.48 -15.18
N LYS A 127 0.08 -1.61 -15.84
CA LYS A 127 1.02 -2.22 -16.76
C LYS A 127 1.44 -1.27 -17.89
N LEU A 128 0.49 -0.59 -18.52
CA LEU A 128 0.77 0.38 -19.58
C LEU A 128 1.64 1.55 -19.07
N ILE A 129 1.29 2.14 -17.93
CA ILE A 129 2.02 3.27 -17.35
C ILE A 129 3.46 2.85 -17.00
N GLU A 130 3.62 1.73 -16.29
CA GLU A 130 4.91 1.29 -15.77
C GLU A 130 5.84 0.81 -16.88
N THR A 131 5.36 -0.05 -17.79
CA THR A 131 6.19 -0.55 -18.88
C THR A 131 6.61 0.57 -19.85
N TYR A 132 5.70 1.50 -20.14
CA TYR A 132 6.05 2.69 -20.91
C TYR A 132 7.08 3.55 -20.18
N SER A 133 6.91 3.79 -18.89
CA SER A 133 7.86 4.59 -18.10
C SER A 133 9.24 3.94 -18.07
N VAL A 134 9.33 2.63 -17.84
CA VAL A 134 10.61 1.91 -17.90
C VAL A 134 11.26 2.00 -19.27
N SER A 135 10.50 1.89 -20.37
CA SER A 135 11.06 2.06 -21.73
C SER A 135 11.64 3.48 -21.94
N ARG A 136 11.18 4.47 -21.19
CA ARG A 136 11.66 5.87 -21.26
C ARG A 136 12.89 6.16 -20.40
N LEU A 137 13.34 5.22 -19.58
CA LEU A 137 14.58 5.37 -18.79
C LEU A 137 15.84 5.36 -19.66
N PHE A 138 15.75 4.76 -20.85
CA PHE A 138 16.86 4.57 -21.77
C PHE A 138 16.91 5.71 -22.79
N GLY A 139 18.04 6.41 -22.85
CA GLY A 139 18.31 7.43 -23.86
C GLY A 139 18.56 6.84 -25.26
N PRO A 140 18.67 7.70 -26.29
CA PRO A 140 18.94 7.27 -27.67
C PRO A 140 20.24 6.49 -27.84
N ASP A 141 21.22 6.78 -27.01
CA ASP A 141 22.53 6.12 -26.95
C ASP A 141 22.54 4.89 -26.03
N ARG A 142 21.38 4.43 -25.58
CA ARG A 142 21.20 3.37 -24.60
C ARG A 142 21.83 3.65 -23.23
N SER A 143 22.07 4.90 -22.89
CA SER A 143 22.47 5.30 -21.53
C SER A 143 21.26 5.53 -20.64
N LEU A 144 21.47 5.50 -19.33
CA LEU A 144 20.48 5.92 -18.34
C LEU A 144 20.68 7.40 -18.02
N SER A 145 19.57 8.10 -17.75
CA SER A 145 19.67 9.44 -17.19
C SER A 145 20.27 9.39 -15.77
N GLU A 146 20.83 10.50 -15.31
CA GLU A 146 21.36 10.63 -13.94
C GLU A 146 20.26 10.29 -12.90
N THR A 147 19.02 10.76 -13.12
CA THR A 147 17.86 10.45 -12.26
C THR A 147 17.58 8.96 -12.21
N ALA A 148 17.63 8.27 -13.37
CA ALA A 148 17.41 6.83 -13.44
C ALA A 148 18.52 6.05 -12.73
N SER A 149 19.80 6.48 -12.89
CA SER A 149 20.94 5.85 -12.21
C SER A 149 20.83 5.99 -10.68
N GLN A 150 20.53 7.18 -10.18
CA GLN A 150 20.32 7.42 -8.75
C GLN A 150 19.12 6.65 -8.19
N MET A 151 18.06 6.53 -8.94
CA MET A 151 16.91 5.69 -8.57
C MET A 151 17.32 4.23 -8.43
N LEU A 152 18.06 3.68 -9.41
CA LEU A 152 18.54 2.30 -9.38
C LEU A 152 19.40 2.02 -8.14
N ASP A 153 20.34 2.91 -7.81
CA ASP A 153 21.23 2.72 -6.65
C ASP A 153 20.43 2.69 -5.34
N ARG A 154 19.41 3.52 -5.23
CA ARG A 154 18.51 3.53 -4.06
C ARG A 154 17.68 2.26 -3.96
N LEU A 155 17.06 1.85 -5.05
CA LEU A 155 16.23 0.63 -5.07
C LEU A 155 17.08 -0.64 -4.86
N ASP A 156 18.27 -0.69 -5.43
CA ASP A 156 19.19 -1.82 -5.22
C ASP A 156 19.53 -2.00 -3.75
N GLY A 157 19.81 -0.91 -3.03
CA GLY A 157 20.07 -0.93 -1.58
C GLY A 157 18.89 -1.45 -0.73
N ILE A 158 17.66 -1.40 -1.26
CA ILE A 158 16.45 -1.89 -0.58
C ILE A 158 16.17 -3.35 -0.95
N TRP A 159 16.27 -3.69 -2.23
CA TRP A 159 15.80 -4.95 -2.77
C TRP A 159 16.88 -6.01 -2.90
N ASN A 160 18.11 -5.62 -3.21
CA ASN A 160 19.24 -6.55 -3.36
C ASN A 160 19.91 -6.83 -2.01
N VAL A 161 19.15 -7.42 -1.10
CA VAL A 161 19.60 -7.76 0.25
C VAL A 161 19.52 -9.26 0.50
N PRO A 162 20.41 -9.82 1.35
CA PRO A 162 20.33 -11.23 1.74
C PRO A 162 18.96 -11.57 2.33
N GLN A 163 18.49 -12.80 2.11
CA GLN A 163 17.17 -13.27 2.55
C GLN A 163 16.90 -13.00 4.05
N ALA A 164 17.92 -13.13 4.89
CA ALA A 164 17.81 -12.85 6.33
C ALA A 164 17.54 -11.37 6.68
N GLN A 165 17.73 -10.45 5.73
CA GLN A 165 17.52 -9.02 5.89
C GLN A 165 16.23 -8.53 5.20
N ARG A 166 15.56 -9.40 4.45
CA ARG A 166 14.29 -9.08 3.78
C ARG A 166 13.21 -8.74 4.80
N VAL A 167 12.39 -7.74 4.49
CA VAL A 167 11.23 -7.38 5.30
C VAL A 167 10.22 -8.52 5.27
N ARG A 168 9.76 -8.96 6.45
CA ARG A 168 8.77 -10.04 6.59
C ARG A 168 7.41 -9.55 7.07
N ASP A 169 7.32 -8.29 7.47
CA ASP A 169 6.04 -7.68 7.80
C ASP A 169 5.32 -7.27 6.52
N GLY A 170 4.20 -7.92 6.22
CA GLY A 170 3.44 -7.67 4.99
C GLY A 170 2.96 -6.22 4.84
N ARG A 171 2.71 -5.50 5.94
CA ARG A 171 2.31 -4.08 5.88
C ARG A 171 3.46 -3.18 5.44
N GLN A 172 4.67 -3.47 5.92
CA GLN A 172 5.88 -2.78 5.47
C GLN A 172 6.20 -3.15 4.02
N MET A 173 5.99 -4.42 3.65
CA MET A 173 6.20 -4.90 2.30
C MET A 173 5.30 -4.19 1.28
N VAL A 174 4.01 -3.95 1.60
CA VAL A 174 3.11 -3.15 0.75
C VAL A 174 3.71 -1.77 0.45
N ALA A 175 4.21 -1.08 1.49
CA ALA A 175 4.78 0.26 1.31
C ALA A 175 6.07 0.25 0.47
N LEU A 176 6.93 -0.76 0.65
CA LEU A 176 8.15 -0.93 -0.14
C LEU A 176 7.85 -1.20 -1.60
N ASP A 177 6.89 -2.08 -1.85
CA ASP A 177 6.47 -2.45 -3.19
C ASP A 177 5.81 -1.28 -3.93
N GLU A 178 4.92 -0.53 -3.28
CA GLU A 178 4.35 0.70 -3.85
C GLU A 178 5.44 1.71 -4.19
N ALA A 179 6.43 1.91 -3.30
CA ALA A 179 7.55 2.82 -3.52
C ALA A 179 8.45 2.39 -4.69
N PHE A 180 8.65 1.07 -4.89
CA PHE A 180 9.39 0.53 -6.04
C PHE A 180 8.74 0.94 -7.35
N HIS A 181 7.47 0.66 -7.52
CA HIS A 181 6.73 0.95 -8.74
C HIS A 181 6.60 2.45 -9.01
N GLU A 182 6.36 3.25 -7.96
CA GLU A 182 6.30 4.70 -8.08
C GLU A 182 7.65 5.30 -8.50
N ALA A 183 8.77 4.78 -7.96
CA ALA A 183 10.11 5.23 -8.31
C ALA A 183 10.44 4.98 -9.78
N LEU A 184 10.10 3.80 -10.32
CA LEU A 184 10.30 3.48 -11.74
C LEU A 184 9.54 4.46 -12.65
N VAL A 185 8.29 4.77 -12.33
CA VAL A 185 7.47 5.71 -13.13
C VAL A 185 8.00 7.14 -12.99
N SER A 186 8.34 7.57 -11.79
CA SER A 186 8.85 8.92 -11.52
C SER A 186 10.18 9.19 -12.22
N ALA A 187 11.08 8.20 -12.30
CA ALA A 187 12.38 8.32 -12.95
C ALA A 187 12.28 8.59 -14.46
N ALA A 188 11.14 8.29 -15.09
CA ALA A 188 10.88 8.64 -16.48
C ALA A 188 10.64 10.16 -16.71
N GLY A 189 10.55 10.96 -15.64
CA GLY A 189 10.46 12.42 -15.69
C GLY A 189 9.13 12.98 -16.18
N ASN A 190 8.05 12.17 -16.22
CA ASN A 190 6.72 12.60 -16.65
C ASN A 190 5.77 12.69 -15.43
N ALA A 191 5.54 13.92 -14.96
CA ALA A 191 4.71 14.18 -13.78
C ALA A 191 3.26 13.70 -13.93
N GLU A 192 2.69 13.71 -15.13
CA GLU A 192 1.33 13.24 -15.38
C GLU A 192 1.23 11.71 -15.28
N LEU A 193 2.24 10.98 -15.77
CA LEU A 193 2.30 9.52 -15.57
C LEU A 193 2.45 9.17 -14.10
N THR A 194 3.29 9.90 -13.35
CA THR A 194 3.46 9.71 -11.91
C THR A 194 2.13 9.95 -11.18
N ALA A 195 1.43 11.04 -11.47
CA ALA A 195 0.13 11.33 -10.88
C ALA A 195 -0.95 10.29 -11.27
N ALA A 196 -0.90 9.78 -12.50
CA ALA A 196 -1.81 8.71 -12.94
C ALA A 196 -1.52 7.40 -12.21
N MET A 197 -0.23 7.05 -12.03
CA MET A 197 0.19 5.86 -11.29
C MET A 197 -0.26 5.92 -9.82
N GLN A 198 -0.08 7.05 -9.14
CA GLN A 198 -0.55 7.24 -7.77
C GLN A 198 -2.04 7.00 -7.64
N ARG A 199 -2.85 7.54 -8.57
CA ARG A 199 -4.31 7.31 -8.59
C ARG A 199 -4.68 5.84 -8.81
N VAL A 200 -3.91 5.10 -9.60
CA VAL A 200 -4.09 3.66 -9.80
C VAL A 200 -3.74 2.92 -8.50
N THR A 201 -2.56 3.19 -7.93
CA THR A 201 -2.06 2.59 -6.68
C THR A 201 -3.06 2.76 -5.54
N ASP A 202 -3.59 3.97 -5.32
CA ASP A 202 -4.59 4.24 -4.27
C ASP A 202 -5.84 3.37 -4.42
N ARG A 203 -6.27 3.11 -5.65
CA ARG A 203 -7.48 2.34 -5.94
C ARG A 203 -7.30 0.82 -5.83
N ILE A 204 -6.11 0.31 -6.14
CA ILE A 204 -5.81 -1.14 -6.04
C ILE A 204 -5.24 -1.52 -4.67
N ARG A 205 -4.81 -0.56 -3.85
CA ARG A 205 -4.14 -0.78 -2.55
C ARG A 205 -4.88 -1.73 -1.63
N VAL A 206 -6.23 -1.59 -1.54
CA VAL A 206 -7.04 -2.45 -0.69
C VAL A 206 -6.85 -3.92 -1.03
N VAL A 207 -6.85 -4.24 -2.32
CA VAL A 207 -6.76 -5.61 -2.81
C VAL A 207 -5.32 -6.11 -2.76
N ARG A 208 -4.34 -5.28 -3.15
CA ARG A 208 -2.90 -5.62 -3.07
C ARG A 208 -2.41 -5.89 -1.66
N ARG A 209 -2.98 -5.19 -0.68
CA ARG A 209 -2.62 -5.44 0.71
C ARG A 209 -2.98 -6.85 1.16
N LEU A 210 -4.03 -7.44 0.60
CA LEU A 210 -4.40 -8.83 0.90
C LEU A 210 -3.34 -9.82 0.43
N ASP A 211 -2.75 -9.57 -0.72
CA ASP A 211 -1.71 -10.38 -1.33
C ASP A 211 -0.43 -10.39 -0.47
N LEU A 212 0.15 -9.22 -0.25
CA LEU A 212 1.41 -9.07 0.47
C LEU A 212 1.33 -9.32 2.00
N VAL A 213 0.15 -9.15 2.61
CA VAL A 213 -0.04 -9.44 4.05
C VAL A 213 -0.31 -10.92 4.28
N TYR A 214 -0.91 -11.59 3.32
CA TYR A 214 -1.45 -12.93 3.54
C TYR A 214 -0.98 -13.97 2.51
N GLY A 215 -0.34 -13.54 1.42
CA GLY A 215 0.34 -14.40 0.47
C GLY A 215 1.72 -14.81 1.01
N ASP A 216 2.31 -15.80 0.42
CA ASP A 216 3.69 -16.25 0.67
C ASP A 216 4.63 -15.80 -0.46
N CYS A 217 4.37 -14.60 -1.00
CA CYS A 217 5.03 -14.07 -2.20
C CYS A 217 6.22 -13.13 -1.91
N ILE A 218 6.56 -12.88 -0.65
CA ILE A 218 7.58 -11.88 -0.29
C ILE A 218 8.93 -12.18 -0.93
N ASP A 219 9.42 -13.41 -0.83
CA ASP A 219 10.73 -13.77 -1.39
C ASP A 219 10.73 -13.69 -2.92
N GLU A 220 9.66 -14.14 -3.56
CA GLU A 220 9.48 -14.05 -5.01
C GLU A 220 9.44 -12.60 -5.49
N THR A 221 8.71 -11.72 -4.78
CA THR A 221 8.68 -10.29 -5.06
C THR A 221 10.07 -9.66 -4.99
N TYR A 222 10.88 -10.00 -3.98
CA TYR A 222 12.28 -9.54 -3.88
C TYR A 222 13.09 -9.99 -5.09
N ASP A 223 13.02 -11.25 -5.45
CA ASP A 223 13.79 -11.83 -6.55
C ASP A 223 13.39 -11.25 -7.92
N GLU A 224 12.09 -11.02 -8.14
CA GLU A 224 11.57 -10.36 -9.34
C GLU A 224 12.00 -8.89 -9.44
N HIS A 225 11.93 -8.14 -8.34
CA HIS A 225 12.37 -6.74 -8.32
C HIS A 225 13.88 -6.62 -8.60
N VAL A 226 14.70 -7.48 -7.99
CA VAL A 226 16.15 -7.54 -8.28
C VAL A 226 16.39 -7.83 -9.74
N ALA A 227 15.67 -8.78 -10.34
CA ALA A 227 15.82 -9.12 -11.76
C ALA A 227 15.45 -7.94 -12.69
N ILE A 228 14.41 -7.18 -12.35
CA ILE A 228 14.01 -5.97 -13.09
C ILE A 228 15.11 -4.91 -13.00
N LEU A 229 15.61 -4.62 -11.78
CA LEU A 229 16.68 -3.63 -11.57
C LEU A 229 17.97 -4.03 -12.32
N ALA A 230 18.35 -5.31 -12.28
CA ALA A 230 19.50 -5.82 -13.02
C ALA A 230 19.34 -5.60 -14.53
N ALA A 231 18.18 -5.92 -15.10
CA ALA A 231 17.92 -5.72 -16.53
C ALA A 231 18.00 -4.23 -16.93
N ILE A 232 17.53 -3.31 -16.07
CA ILE A 232 17.67 -1.86 -16.32
C ILE A 232 19.13 -1.45 -16.24
N ARG A 233 19.90 -1.92 -15.26
CA ARG A 233 21.31 -1.61 -15.07
C ARG A 233 22.17 -2.14 -16.22
N ASP A 234 21.84 -3.31 -16.74
CA ASP A 234 22.49 -3.94 -17.89
C ASP A 234 22.08 -3.31 -19.24
N LEU A 235 21.27 -2.24 -19.21
CA LEU A 235 20.75 -1.54 -20.39
C LEU A 235 19.94 -2.44 -21.34
N ALA A 236 19.37 -3.52 -20.81
CA ALA A 236 18.54 -4.49 -21.51
C ALA A 236 17.06 -4.07 -21.51
N ALA A 237 16.74 -3.00 -22.25
CA ALA A 237 15.44 -2.31 -22.21
C ALA A 237 14.25 -3.28 -22.43
N ASP A 238 14.30 -4.09 -23.50
CA ASP A 238 13.22 -5.03 -23.83
C ASP A 238 13.02 -6.07 -22.70
N ARG A 239 14.14 -6.52 -22.11
CA ARG A 239 14.12 -7.47 -21.00
C ARG A 239 13.55 -6.87 -19.73
N ALA A 240 13.89 -5.61 -19.43
CA ALA A 240 13.33 -4.90 -18.27
C ALA A 240 11.81 -4.72 -18.39
N VAL A 241 11.34 -4.32 -19.56
CA VAL A 241 9.90 -4.17 -19.86
C VAL A 241 9.17 -5.52 -19.78
N GLU A 242 9.76 -6.59 -20.31
CA GLU A 242 9.20 -7.94 -20.25
C GLU A 242 9.09 -8.45 -18.80
N LEU A 243 10.17 -8.31 -18.02
CA LEU A 243 10.20 -8.73 -16.61
C LEU A 243 9.17 -7.99 -15.78
N LEU A 244 9.10 -6.66 -15.91
CA LEU A 244 8.12 -5.84 -15.21
C LEU A 244 6.68 -6.19 -15.62
N GLY A 245 6.44 -6.38 -16.91
CA GLY A 245 5.13 -6.79 -17.42
C GLY A 245 4.67 -8.14 -16.86
N ARG A 246 5.57 -9.12 -16.74
CA ARG A 246 5.28 -10.44 -16.15
C ARG A 246 5.01 -10.33 -14.65
N HIS A 247 5.83 -9.56 -13.93
CA HIS A 247 5.64 -9.29 -12.51
C HIS A 247 4.26 -8.71 -12.22
N ILE A 248 3.83 -7.69 -12.98
CA ILE A 248 2.51 -7.08 -12.81
C ILE A 248 1.37 -8.07 -13.13
N GLU A 249 1.52 -8.89 -14.17
CA GLU A 249 0.52 -9.90 -14.52
C GLU A 249 0.44 -11.03 -13.49
N GLY A 250 1.58 -11.48 -12.95
CA GLY A 250 1.65 -12.46 -11.86
C GLY A 250 0.90 -11.94 -10.62
N SER A 251 1.25 -10.74 -10.16
CA SER A 251 0.58 -10.07 -9.04
C SER A 251 -0.93 -9.92 -9.28
N ARG A 252 -1.37 -9.56 -10.50
CA ARG A 252 -2.79 -9.47 -10.85
C ARG A 252 -3.53 -10.79 -10.64
N ALA A 253 -2.95 -11.89 -11.13
CA ALA A 253 -3.56 -13.21 -11.05
C ALA A 253 -3.64 -13.71 -9.59
N GLU A 254 -2.58 -13.52 -8.82
CA GLU A 254 -2.48 -13.92 -7.43
C GLU A 254 -3.45 -13.14 -6.54
N VAL A 255 -3.46 -11.82 -6.64
CA VAL A 255 -4.40 -10.95 -5.91
C VAL A 255 -5.85 -11.35 -6.17
N ARG A 256 -6.21 -11.66 -7.42
CA ARG A 256 -7.56 -12.11 -7.77
C ARG A 256 -7.93 -13.41 -7.06
N THR A 257 -7.03 -14.38 -7.07
CA THR A 257 -7.23 -15.71 -6.45
C THR A 257 -7.38 -15.57 -4.94
N LEU A 258 -6.43 -14.91 -4.28
CA LEU A 258 -6.44 -14.70 -2.83
C LEU A 258 -7.65 -13.91 -2.35
N THR A 259 -8.04 -12.86 -3.08
CA THR A 259 -9.22 -12.07 -2.73
C THR A 259 -10.49 -12.91 -2.79
N THR A 260 -10.65 -13.73 -3.83
CA THR A 260 -11.81 -14.62 -3.98
C THR A 260 -11.87 -15.64 -2.85
N GLU A 261 -10.77 -16.32 -2.56
CA GLU A 261 -10.68 -17.30 -1.47
C GLU A 261 -10.99 -16.70 -0.10
N ARG A 262 -10.46 -15.50 0.17
CA ARG A 262 -10.67 -14.82 1.46
C ARG A 262 -12.08 -14.33 1.64
N LEU A 263 -12.69 -13.78 0.61
CA LEU A 263 -14.11 -13.42 0.64
C LEU A 263 -14.98 -14.65 0.89
N GLN A 264 -14.63 -15.79 0.29
CA GLN A 264 -15.34 -17.05 0.54
C GLN A 264 -15.15 -17.52 1.99
N ARG A 265 -13.91 -17.57 2.48
CA ARG A 265 -13.61 -17.96 3.88
C ARG A 265 -14.27 -17.05 4.90
N ALA A 266 -14.23 -15.75 4.69
CA ALA A 266 -14.87 -14.78 5.58
C ALA A 266 -16.39 -14.93 5.59
N ARG A 267 -17.02 -15.22 4.45
CA ARG A 267 -18.47 -15.50 4.36
C ARG A 267 -18.88 -16.81 5.01
N THR A 268 -18.05 -17.86 4.92
CA THR A 268 -18.32 -19.17 5.55
C THR A 268 -18.02 -19.16 7.05
N ALA A 269 -17.07 -18.34 7.53
CA ALA A 269 -16.81 -18.16 8.95
C ALA A 269 -17.87 -17.27 9.64
N SER A 270 -18.57 -16.46 8.88
CA SER A 270 -19.72 -15.68 9.34
C SER A 270 -20.99 -16.55 9.26
N GLU A 271 -21.12 -17.58 10.11
CA GLU A 271 -22.44 -18.07 10.48
C GLU A 271 -23.26 -16.89 11.00
N PRO A 272 -24.60 -16.88 10.82
CA PRO A 272 -25.41 -15.69 11.02
C PRO A 272 -25.37 -15.24 12.49
N HIS A 273 -24.36 -14.49 12.86
CA HIS A 273 -24.42 -13.68 14.04
C HIS A 273 -25.30 -12.46 13.71
N SER A 274 -26.58 -12.61 14.01
CA SER A 274 -27.56 -11.52 14.12
C SER A 274 -27.24 -10.59 15.31
N ALA A 275 -25.99 -10.55 15.76
CA ALA A 275 -25.50 -9.59 16.74
C ALA A 275 -24.73 -8.49 16.03
N PRO A 276 -25.02 -7.19 16.34
CA PRO A 276 -24.21 -6.10 15.83
C PRO A 276 -22.76 -6.37 16.22
N TYR A 277 -21.85 -6.27 15.23
CA TYR A 277 -20.42 -6.42 15.37
C TYR A 277 -19.91 -5.93 16.73
N ALA A 278 -19.45 -6.85 17.59
CA ALA A 278 -18.89 -6.57 18.91
C ALA A 278 -17.36 -6.38 18.78
N PRO A 279 -16.81 -5.21 19.11
CA PRO A 279 -15.39 -4.95 18.99
C PRO A 279 -14.58 -5.68 20.05
N PRO A 280 -13.28 -6.00 19.80
CA PRO A 280 -12.38 -6.40 20.86
C PRO A 280 -12.24 -5.25 21.86
N ARG A 281 -12.45 -5.54 23.15
CA ARG A 281 -12.27 -4.59 24.23
C ARG A 281 -10.81 -4.13 24.26
N LEU A 282 -10.56 -2.84 24.09
CA LEU A 282 -9.26 -2.26 24.37
C LEU A 282 -8.94 -2.53 25.86
N ARG A 283 -7.90 -3.33 26.12
CA ARG A 283 -7.35 -3.44 27.46
C ARG A 283 -6.84 -2.06 27.86
N GLY A 284 -7.49 -1.46 28.84
CA GLY A 284 -7.03 -0.23 29.46
C GLY A 284 -5.65 -0.49 30.06
N THR A 285 -4.68 0.32 29.65
CA THR A 285 -3.47 0.53 30.42
C THR A 285 -3.70 1.77 31.27
N ILE A 286 -3.67 1.54 32.59
CA ILE A 286 -3.65 2.54 33.65
C ILE A 286 -2.40 3.41 33.48
#